data_f90381fd719d0f098a8eba313fe90c42
#
_entry.id   f90381fd719d0f098a8eba313fe90c42
#
_cell.length_a   1.000
_cell.length_b   1.000
_cell.length_c   1.000
_cell.angle_alpha   90.00
_cell.angle_beta   90.00
_cell.angle_gamma   90.00
#
_symmetry.space_group_name_H-M   'P 1'
#
loop_
_entity.id
_entity.type
_entity.pdbx_description
1 polymer ?
#
loop_
_entity_poly.entity_id
_entity_poly.type
_entity_poly.pdbx_seq_one_letter_code
_entity_poly.pdbx_strand_id
1 'polypeptide(L)'
;DHWRNLMYATYYCTHSLGPLVHITGLRPVSVVGFESGKVERKLRCGDRSGLFGIEMVTFENGAIAKSIHGWLYKNSIWYTVYGSKGRMETAREDAKTGDVSRIYVNADAYSGEYGEEKLEVYAPENALSGNAKVFGHGGSDFYSMYNFIEKILGNENADTIDIYEALDMCLPGIFAYRSVLNGGIPMEIPNLRDKAVREQYRNDTMCSDPKAAGDQLIPSFSKGNAEIPREVYDRMREKWLKEFEENSGYTRAAYTQGSNENEG
;
A
#
# COMPACT_ATOMS: atom_id res chain seq x y z
N ASP A 1 20.99 -5.96 5.28
CA ASP A 1 19.66 -5.70 5.89
C ASP A 1 18.90 -4.65 5.07
N HIS A 2 18.00 -5.11 4.22
CA HIS A 2 17.20 -4.20 3.39
C HIS A 2 16.12 -3.53 4.24
N TRP A 3 15.87 -2.23 4.07
CA TRP A 3 14.88 -1.46 4.82
C TRP A 3 13.46 -2.06 4.79
N ARG A 4 13.10 -2.78 3.73
CA ARG A 4 11.81 -3.49 3.63
C ARG A 4 11.59 -4.52 4.74
N ASN A 5 12.66 -5.11 5.29
CA ASN A 5 12.56 -6.04 6.41
C ASN A 5 12.31 -5.34 7.75
N LEU A 6 12.39 -4.02 7.76
CA LEU A 6 12.18 -3.17 8.94
C LEU A 6 10.80 -2.52 8.94
N MET A 7 10.03 -2.60 7.86
CA MET A 7 8.69 -2.02 7.81
C MET A 7 7.76 -2.70 8.81
N TYR A 8 6.91 -1.90 9.43
CA TYR A 8 5.82 -2.39 10.29
C TYR A 8 4.59 -2.81 9.49
N ALA A 9 3.69 -3.57 10.11
CA ALA A 9 2.59 -4.25 9.41
C ALA A 9 1.58 -3.32 8.72
N THR A 10 1.44 -2.05 9.16
CA THR A 10 0.51 -1.07 8.59
C THR A 10 1.12 -0.18 7.49
N TYR A 11 2.41 -0.37 7.16
CA TYR A 11 3.11 0.52 6.22
C TYR A 11 2.55 0.53 4.80
N TYR A 12 2.05 -0.61 4.31
CA TYR A 12 1.64 -0.82 2.91
C TYR A 12 0.18 -0.44 2.62
N CYS A 13 -0.43 0.43 3.40
CA CYS A 13 -1.84 0.84 3.29
C CYS A 13 -2.20 1.47 1.93
N THR A 14 -1.24 2.03 1.21
CA THR A 14 -1.47 2.68 -0.08
C THR A 14 -2.14 1.77 -1.12
N HIS A 15 -1.87 0.45 -1.08
CA HIS A 15 -2.52 -0.51 -1.96
C HIS A 15 -4.02 -0.66 -1.70
N SER A 16 -4.48 -0.46 -0.49
CA SER A 16 -5.89 -0.59 -0.12
C SER A 16 -6.62 0.75 -0.03
N LEU A 17 -5.94 1.81 0.44
CA LEU A 17 -6.54 3.14 0.62
C LEU A 17 -6.38 4.04 -0.60
N GLY A 18 -5.32 3.85 -1.39
CA GLY A 18 -5.05 4.68 -2.56
C GLY A 18 -6.24 4.79 -3.51
N PRO A 19 -6.82 3.69 -3.99
CA PRO A 19 -8.01 3.78 -4.86
C PRO A 19 -9.20 4.46 -4.21
N LEU A 20 -9.40 4.30 -2.89
CA LEU A 20 -10.50 4.96 -2.19
C LEU A 20 -10.29 6.46 -2.11
N VAL A 21 -9.09 6.91 -1.76
CA VAL A 21 -8.72 8.34 -1.74
C VAL A 21 -8.88 8.95 -3.12
N HIS A 22 -8.33 8.30 -4.14
CA HIS A 22 -8.35 8.79 -5.52
C HIS A 22 -9.77 8.89 -6.09
N ILE A 23 -10.57 7.84 -5.96
CA ILE A 23 -11.94 7.81 -6.51
C ILE A 23 -12.87 8.80 -5.80
N THR A 24 -12.71 8.95 -4.49
CA THR A 24 -13.61 9.79 -3.69
C THR A 24 -13.15 11.22 -3.54
N GLY A 25 -11.87 11.49 -3.70
CA GLY A 25 -11.25 12.79 -3.40
C GLY A 25 -11.27 13.15 -1.91
N LEU A 26 -11.66 12.22 -1.03
CA LEU A 26 -11.82 12.47 0.40
C LEU A 26 -10.48 12.32 1.13
N ARG A 27 -10.24 13.25 2.05
CA ARG A 27 -9.07 13.20 2.92
C ARG A 27 -9.33 12.31 4.15
N PRO A 28 -8.42 11.40 4.50
CA PRO A 28 -8.46 10.70 5.79
C PRO A 28 -8.14 11.67 6.93
N VAL A 29 -8.89 11.60 8.03
CA VAL A 29 -8.75 12.52 9.16
C VAL A 29 -8.34 11.83 10.44
N SER A 30 -8.62 10.55 10.59
CA SER A 30 -8.30 9.78 11.79
C SER A 30 -8.13 8.30 11.45
N VAL A 31 -7.33 7.60 12.26
CA VAL A 31 -7.09 6.17 12.06
C VAL A 31 -6.92 5.44 13.40
N VAL A 32 -7.42 4.21 13.45
CA VAL A 32 -7.09 3.23 14.49
C VAL A 32 -6.37 2.07 13.81
N GLY A 33 -5.22 1.67 14.36
CA GLY A 33 -4.40 0.58 13.83
C GLY A 33 -4.44 -0.66 14.70
N PHE A 34 -4.33 -1.82 14.04
CA PHE A 34 -4.17 -3.12 14.68
C PHE A 34 -3.01 -3.88 14.03
N GLU A 35 -2.26 -4.60 14.83
CA GLU A 35 -1.16 -5.42 14.36
C GLU A 35 -1.36 -6.88 14.81
N SER A 36 -1.23 -7.80 13.87
CA SER A 36 -1.28 -9.24 14.18
C SER A 36 0.03 -9.72 14.79
N GLY A 37 0.01 -10.92 15.40
CA GLY A 37 1.19 -11.55 15.94
C GLY A 37 2.28 -11.86 14.90
N LYS A 38 3.49 -12.07 15.36
CA LYS A 38 4.60 -12.59 14.55
C LYS A 38 4.34 -14.04 14.15
N VAL A 39 4.85 -14.43 12.99
CA VAL A 39 4.80 -15.81 12.51
C VAL A 39 6.18 -16.29 12.05
N GLU A 40 6.46 -17.56 12.28
CA GLU A 40 7.71 -18.22 11.95
C GLU A 40 8.11 -18.02 10.47
N ARG A 41 7.13 -18.02 9.57
CA ARG A 41 7.36 -17.82 8.14
C ARG A 41 8.05 -16.48 7.82
N LYS A 42 7.65 -15.39 8.49
CA LYS A 42 8.25 -14.07 8.30
C LYS A 42 9.66 -14.02 8.89
N LEU A 43 9.85 -14.56 10.08
CA LEU A 43 11.16 -14.58 10.74
C LEU A 43 12.19 -15.34 9.90
N ARG A 44 11.80 -16.45 9.27
CA ARG A 44 12.67 -17.19 8.34
C ARG A 44 13.08 -16.43 7.08
N CYS A 45 12.38 -15.36 6.75
CA CYS A 45 12.70 -14.46 5.64
C CYS A 45 13.41 -13.17 6.10
N GLY A 46 13.70 -13.03 7.38
CA GLY A 46 14.36 -11.85 7.93
C GLY A 46 13.43 -10.68 8.25
N ASP A 47 12.11 -10.85 8.12
CA ASP A 47 11.11 -9.83 8.42
C ASP A 47 10.68 -9.90 9.89
N ARG A 48 10.71 -8.75 10.58
CA ARG A 48 10.50 -8.63 12.03
C ARG A 48 9.08 -8.20 12.40
N SER A 49 8.28 -7.70 11.48
CA SER A 49 6.95 -7.15 11.75
C SER A 49 5.89 -8.22 12.04
N GLY A 50 4.70 -7.81 12.48
CA GLY A 50 3.52 -8.66 12.53
C GLY A 50 3.15 -9.21 11.15
N LEU A 51 2.33 -10.27 11.10
CA LEU A 51 1.95 -10.91 9.85
C LEU A 51 1.16 -9.96 8.93
N PHE A 52 0.23 -9.20 9.50
CA PHE A 52 -0.58 -8.21 8.80
C PHE A 52 -1.00 -7.07 9.74
N GLY A 53 -1.39 -5.95 9.13
CA GLY A 53 -2.03 -4.83 9.78
C GLY A 53 -3.48 -4.66 9.34
N ILE A 54 -4.29 -4.07 10.22
CA ILE A 54 -5.64 -3.59 9.91
C ILE A 54 -5.69 -2.11 10.31
N GLU A 55 -6.29 -1.31 9.48
CA GLU A 55 -6.54 0.10 9.73
C GLU A 55 -8.03 0.40 9.58
N MET A 56 -8.58 1.07 10.58
CA MET A 56 -9.91 1.68 10.50
C MET A 56 -9.72 3.17 10.33
N VAL A 57 -9.99 3.65 9.12
CA VAL A 57 -9.75 5.04 8.71
C VAL A 57 -11.07 5.78 8.62
N THR A 58 -11.16 6.95 9.26
CA THR A 58 -12.28 7.88 9.12
C THR A 58 -11.90 8.99 8.15
N PHE A 59 -12.77 9.27 7.19
CA PHE A 59 -12.64 10.36 6.23
C PHE A 59 -13.36 11.63 6.71
N GLU A 60 -13.01 12.77 6.12
CA GLU A 60 -13.52 14.10 6.50
C GLU A 60 -15.04 14.26 6.39
N ASN A 61 -15.71 13.46 5.56
CA ASN A 61 -17.18 13.42 5.45
C ASN A 61 -17.84 12.41 6.41
N GLY A 62 -17.06 11.75 7.28
CA GLY A 62 -17.53 10.72 8.20
C GLY A 62 -17.58 9.29 7.63
N ALA A 63 -17.23 9.08 6.36
CA ALA A 63 -17.10 7.74 5.80
C ALA A 63 -15.98 6.96 6.51
N ILE A 64 -16.13 5.63 6.57
CA ILE A 64 -15.17 4.75 7.24
C ILE A 64 -14.66 3.72 6.24
N ALA A 65 -13.34 3.56 6.18
CA ALA A 65 -12.70 2.48 5.44
C ALA A 65 -11.99 1.50 6.37
N LYS A 66 -12.08 0.21 6.02
CA LYS A 66 -11.27 -0.85 6.59
C LYS A 66 -10.22 -1.27 5.58
N SER A 67 -8.97 -1.10 5.92
CA SER A 67 -7.81 -1.57 5.15
C SER A 67 -7.20 -2.79 5.84
N ILE A 68 -6.91 -3.84 5.07
CA ILE A 68 -6.19 -5.03 5.55
C ILE A 68 -5.08 -5.32 4.56
N HIS A 69 -3.85 -5.40 5.04
CA HIS A 69 -2.70 -5.74 4.19
C HIS A 69 -1.58 -6.41 5.00
N GLY A 70 -0.69 -7.08 4.31
CA GLY A 70 0.44 -7.79 4.90
C GLY A 70 0.76 -9.10 4.18
N TRP A 71 1.45 -9.99 4.86
CA TRP A 71 1.88 -11.28 4.32
C TRP A 71 0.81 -12.37 4.47
N LEU A 72 -0.41 -12.05 4.11
CA LEU A 72 -1.50 -13.02 4.14
C LEU A 72 -1.26 -14.14 3.11
N TYR A 73 -1.62 -15.38 3.48
CA TYR A 73 -1.52 -16.51 2.57
C TYR A 73 -2.62 -16.41 1.51
N LYS A 74 -2.26 -16.64 0.24
CA LYS A 74 -3.19 -16.45 -0.89
C LYS A 74 -3.82 -15.06 -0.86
N ASN A 75 -2.96 -14.07 -0.66
CA ASN A 75 -3.35 -12.67 -0.69
C ASN A 75 -4.01 -12.33 -2.02
N SER A 76 -5.22 -11.78 -1.97
CA SER A 76 -5.90 -11.26 -3.14
C SER A 76 -6.30 -9.81 -2.91
N ILE A 77 -6.40 -9.05 -4.00
CA ILE A 77 -6.72 -7.62 -3.96
C ILE A 77 -8.17 -7.48 -4.40
N TRP A 78 -9.00 -6.94 -3.52
CA TRP A 78 -10.36 -6.55 -3.87
C TRP A 78 -10.81 -5.35 -3.05
N TYR A 79 -11.76 -4.61 -3.62
CA TYR A 79 -12.37 -3.46 -2.98
C TYR A 79 -13.87 -3.63 -2.95
N THR A 80 -14.50 -3.22 -1.86
CA THR A 80 -15.94 -3.10 -1.76
C THR A 80 -16.25 -1.71 -1.23
N VAL A 81 -17.07 -0.96 -1.95
CA VAL A 81 -17.49 0.39 -1.57
C VAL A 81 -19.00 0.41 -1.41
N TYR A 82 -19.48 0.78 -0.25
CA TYR A 82 -20.88 1.01 0.05
C TYR A 82 -21.15 2.51 0.05
N GLY A 83 -21.93 2.98 -0.90
CA GLY A 83 -22.37 4.36 -1.00
C GLY A 83 -23.85 4.53 -0.65
N SER A 84 -24.31 5.76 -0.60
CA SER A 84 -25.73 6.07 -0.36
C SER A 84 -26.66 5.61 -1.48
N LYS A 85 -26.12 5.29 -2.66
CA LYS A 85 -26.89 4.94 -3.87
C LYS A 85 -26.69 3.49 -4.30
N GLY A 86 -25.90 2.73 -3.57
CA GLY A 86 -25.62 1.34 -3.90
C GLY A 86 -24.24 0.89 -3.49
N ARG A 87 -23.81 -0.21 -4.08
CA ARG A 87 -22.53 -0.87 -3.80
C ARG A 87 -21.73 -1.05 -5.07
N MET A 88 -20.43 -0.88 -4.96
CA MET A 88 -19.46 -1.25 -5.99
C MET A 88 -18.47 -2.24 -5.40
N GLU A 89 -18.14 -3.29 -6.14
CA GLU A 89 -17.16 -4.29 -5.71
C GLU A 89 -16.31 -4.73 -6.92
N THR A 90 -14.99 -4.80 -6.74
CA THR A 90 -14.14 -5.48 -7.73
C THR A 90 -14.29 -6.99 -7.61
N ALA A 91 -14.08 -7.73 -8.70
CA ALA A 91 -13.98 -9.18 -8.63
C ALA A 91 -12.88 -9.58 -7.66
N ARG A 92 -13.15 -10.61 -6.87
CA ARG A 92 -12.13 -11.23 -6.04
C ARG A 92 -11.29 -12.15 -6.90
N GLU A 93 -9.99 -12.18 -6.63
CA GLU A 93 -9.14 -13.18 -7.25
C GLU A 93 -9.68 -14.59 -6.96
N ASP A 94 -10.13 -15.25 -7.99
CA ASP A 94 -10.57 -16.64 -7.95
C ASP A 94 -9.44 -17.51 -8.50
N ALA A 95 -9.04 -18.51 -7.73
CA ALA A 95 -8.03 -19.48 -8.15
C ALA A 95 -8.40 -20.23 -9.46
N LYS A 96 -9.68 -20.26 -9.82
CA LYS A 96 -10.16 -20.90 -11.06
C LYS A 96 -10.21 -19.94 -12.25
N THR A 97 -10.63 -18.70 -12.02
CA THR A 97 -10.82 -17.72 -13.10
C THR A 97 -9.68 -16.72 -13.19
N GLY A 98 -9.00 -16.41 -12.08
CA GLY A 98 -7.92 -15.42 -12.01
C GLY A 98 -8.35 -14.00 -12.42
N ASP A 99 -9.64 -13.79 -12.63
CA ASP A 99 -10.17 -12.55 -13.18
C ASP A 99 -10.50 -11.57 -12.06
N VAL A 100 -9.65 -10.56 -11.90
CA VAL A 100 -9.82 -9.46 -10.93
C VAL A 100 -10.20 -8.14 -11.60
N SER A 101 -10.38 -8.13 -12.91
CA SER A 101 -10.60 -6.91 -13.70
C SER A 101 -12.07 -6.48 -13.78
N ARG A 102 -13.00 -7.29 -13.28
CA ARG A 102 -14.43 -6.97 -13.32
C ARG A 102 -14.85 -6.10 -12.15
N ILE A 103 -15.76 -5.18 -12.41
CA ILE A 103 -16.40 -4.34 -11.41
C ILE A 103 -17.90 -4.65 -11.42
N TYR A 104 -18.44 -4.99 -10.27
CA TYR A 104 -19.87 -5.18 -10.03
C TYR A 104 -20.44 -3.92 -9.39
N VAL A 105 -21.46 -3.35 -9.99
CA VAL A 105 -22.19 -2.20 -9.46
C VAL A 105 -23.63 -2.61 -9.21
N ASN A 106 -24.08 -2.47 -7.98
CA ASN A 106 -25.44 -2.76 -7.56
C ASN A 106 -26.07 -1.47 -7.07
N ALA A 107 -27.01 -0.92 -7.85
CA ALA A 107 -27.78 0.25 -7.49
C ALA A 107 -28.91 -0.11 -6.53
N ASP A 108 -29.11 0.71 -5.49
CA ASP A 108 -30.12 0.45 -4.48
C ASP A 108 -31.50 0.98 -4.89
N ALA A 109 -32.51 0.10 -4.84
CA ALA A 109 -33.89 0.45 -5.06
C ALA A 109 -34.56 1.15 -3.88
N TYR A 110 -34.02 1.00 -2.66
CA TYR A 110 -34.63 1.52 -1.44
C TYR A 110 -34.58 3.04 -1.31
N SER A 111 -33.63 3.70 -1.94
CA SER A 111 -33.56 5.16 -1.92
C SER A 111 -34.69 5.86 -2.66
N GLY A 112 -35.48 5.12 -3.46
CA GLY A 112 -36.51 5.66 -4.35
C GLY A 112 -35.98 6.55 -5.48
N GLU A 113 -34.68 6.78 -5.50
CA GLU A 113 -33.99 7.68 -6.44
C GLU A 113 -33.67 6.98 -7.78
N TYR A 114 -33.56 5.67 -7.76
CA TYR A 114 -33.13 4.85 -8.93
C TYR A 114 -34.21 3.88 -9.44
N GLY A 115 -35.39 3.81 -8.83
CA GLY A 115 -36.49 2.98 -9.25
C GLY A 115 -36.29 1.50 -8.95
N GLU A 116 -35.69 0.75 -9.83
CA GLU A 116 -35.47 -0.69 -9.68
C GLU A 116 -34.03 -1.01 -9.28
N GLU A 117 -33.88 -2.07 -8.50
CA GLU A 117 -32.55 -2.64 -8.21
C GLU A 117 -31.87 -3.04 -9.53
N LYS A 118 -30.63 -2.61 -9.70
CA LYS A 118 -29.89 -2.84 -10.94
C LYS A 118 -28.50 -3.38 -10.63
N LEU A 119 -28.18 -4.54 -11.18
CA LEU A 119 -26.84 -5.08 -11.17
C LEU A 119 -26.18 -4.87 -12.54
N GLU A 120 -25.07 -4.18 -12.55
CA GLU A 120 -24.23 -4.00 -13.74
C GLU A 120 -22.86 -4.63 -13.51
N VAL A 121 -22.30 -5.21 -14.56
CA VAL A 121 -20.97 -5.82 -14.54
C VAL A 121 -20.12 -5.13 -15.60
N TYR A 122 -19.02 -4.54 -15.17
CA TYR A 122 -18.08 -3.86 -16.05
C TYR A 122 -16.78 -4.66 -16.18
N ALA A 123 -16.23 -4.70 -17.39
CA ALA A 123 -14.86 -5.10 -17.66
C ALA A 123 -14.16 -3.87 -18.27
N PRO A 124 -13.54 -3.00 -17.44
CA PRO A 124 -12.99 -1.74 -17.92
C PRO A 124 -11.84 -2.00 -18.90
N GLU A 125 -12.02 -1.52 -20.11
CA GLU A 125 -10.98 -1.51 -21.16
C GLU A 125 -10.99 -0.14 -21.84
N ASN A 126 -9.83 0.26 -22.36
CA ASN A 126 -9.68 1.47 -23.17
C ASN A 126 -8.73 1.21 -24.36
N ALA A 127 -8.51 2.20 -25.20
CA ALA A 127 -7.68 2.08 -26.40
C ALA A 127 -6.21 1.68 -26.08
N LEU A 128 -5.73 1.88 -24.86
CA LEU A 128 -4.37 1.58 -24.43
C LEU A 128 -4.24 0.17 -23.78
N SER A 129 -5.35 -0.51 -23.51
CA SER A 129 -5.36 -1.80 -22.79
C SER A 129 -4.49 -2.85 -23.48
N GLY A 130 -4.44 -2.85 -24.82
CA GLY A 130 -3.55 -3.73 -25.58
C GLY A 130 -2.07 -3.51 -25.29
N ASN A 131 -1.66 -2.25 -25.21
CA ASN A 131 -0.27 -1.86 -24.93
C ASN A 131 0.09 -2.14 -23.46
N ALA A 132 -0.84 -1.94 -22.54
CA ALA A 132 -0.64 -2.13 -21.12
C ALA A 132 -0.37 -3.59 -20.74
N LYS A 133 -0.96 -4.56 -21.45
CA LYS A 133 -0.90 -6.01 -21.13
C LYS A 133 0.51 -6.59 -21.01
N VAL A 134 1.52 -5.99 -21.64
CA VAL A 134 2.91 -6.48 -21.61
C VAL A 134 3.71 -5.94 -20.42
N PHE A 135 3.13 -5.03 -19.64
CA PHE A 135 3.79 -4.41 -18.49
C PHE A 135 3.38 -5.09 -17.16
N GLY A 136 4.19 -4.86 -16.11
CA GLY A 136 3.95 -5.43 -14.80
C GLY A 136 2.64 -5.01 -14.13
N HIS A 137 2.31 -5.69 -13.04
CA HIS A 137 1.11 -5.45 -12.23
C HIS A 137 -0.20 -5.44 -13.04
N GLY A 138 -0.33 -6.40 -13.99
CA GLY A 138 -1.51 -6.48 -14.84
C GLY A 138 -1.72 -5.28 -15.78
N GLY A 139 -0.65 -4.55 -16.08
CA GLY A 139 -0.68 -3.36 -16.94
C GLY A 139 -0.65 -2.02 -16.19
N SER A 140 -0.77 -2.02 -14.86
CA SER A 140 -0.80 -0.78 -14.06
C SER A 140 0.48 0.04 -14.20
N ASP A 141 1.64 -0.61 -14.34
CA ASP A 141 2.93 0.08 -14.53
C ASP A 141 2.94 0.93 -15.81
N PHE A 142 2.27 0.46 -16.87
CA PHE A 142 2.11 1.24 -18.09
C PHE A 142 1.27 2.51 -17.85
N TYR A 143 0.10 2.37 -17.24
CA TYR A 143 -0.79 3.51 -17.02
C TYR A 143 -0.18 4.58 -16.11
N SER A 144 0.53 4.16 -15.06
CA SER A 144 1.22 5.09 -14.16
C SER A 144 2.25 5.93 -14.90
N MET A 145 3.07 5.31 -15.74
CA MET A 145 4.08 6.03 -16.53
C MET A 145 3.47 6.84 -17.65
N TYR A 146 2.47 6.32 -18.35
CA TYR A 146 1.77 7.01 -19.41
C TYR A 146 1.15 8.32 -18.90
N ASN A 147 0.34 8.26 -17.87
CA ASN A 147 -0.32 9.43 -17.30
C ASN A 147 0.68 10.44 -16.72
N PHE A 148 1.77 9.97 -16.10
CA PHE A 148 2.83 10.85 -15.61
C PHE A 148 3.50 11.62 -16.76
N ILE A 149 3.81 10.97 -17.87
CA ILE A 149 4.38 11.62 -19.06
C ILE A 149 3.37 12.59 -19.69
N GLU A 150 2.11 12.17 -19.85
CA GLU A 150 1.03 13.03 -20.36
C GLU A 150 0.87 14.30 -19.54
N LYS A 151 0.97 14.20 -18.21
CA LYS A 151 0.93 15.36 -17.31
C LYS A 151 2.09 16.32 -17.56
N ILE A 152 3.31 15.79 -17.74
CA ILE A 152 4.49 16.60 -18.08
C ILE A 152 4.31 17.32 -19.43
N LEU A 153 3.68 16.64 -20.40
CA LEU A 153 3.39 17.21 -21.73
C LEU A 153 2.24 18.21 -21.74
N GLY A 154 1.60 18.46 -20.59
CA GLY A 154 0.55 19.46 -20.43
C GLY A 154 -0.87 18.93 -20.67
N ASN A 155 -1.07 17.62 -20.73
CA ASN A 155 -2.41 17.05 -20.77
C ASN A 155 -3.09 17.20 -19.40
N GLU A 156 -4.05 18.11 -19.30
CA GLU A 156 -4.79 18.38 -18.06
C GLU A 156 -5.69 17.22 -17.64
N ASN A 157 -6.08 16.36 -18.59
CA ASN A 157 -6.93 15.19 -18.34
C ASN A 157 -6.10 13.93 -17.94
N ALA A 158 -4.79 14.06 -17.82
CA ALA A 158 -3.95 12.94 -17.37
C ALA A 158 -4.30 12.55 -15.94
N ASP A 159 -4.58 11.26 -15.76
CA ASP A 159 -4.98 10.67 -14.47
C ASP A 159 -3.76 10.49 -13.57
N THR A 160 -3.45 11.52 -12.80
CA THR A 160 -2.28 11.57 -11.90
C THR A 160 -2.67 12.04 -10.52
N ILE A 161 -1.88 11.69 -9.53
CA ILE A 161 -2.01 12.18 -8.15
C ILE A 161 -1.03 13.32 -7.89
N ASP A 162 -1.41 14.28 -7.06
CA ASP A 162 -0.49 15.30 -6.54
C ASP A 162 0.19 14.81 -5.24
N ILE A 163 1.14 15.62 -4.74
CA ILE A 163 1.88 15.28 -3.52
C ILE A 163 0.98 15.14 -2.29
N TYR A 164 -0.06 15.93 -2.18
CA TYR A 164 -0.95 15.90 -1.02
C TYR A 164 -1.89 14.70 -1.07
N GLU A 165 -2.37 14.34 -2.26
CA GLU A 165 -3.13 13.11 -2.45
C GLU A 165 -2.27 11.88 -2.15
N ALA A 166 -1.01 11.85 -2.61
CA ALA A 166 -0.07 10.80 -2.27
C ALA A 166 0.17 10.69 -0.76
N LEU A 167 0.26 11.82 -0.04
CA LEU A 167 0.37 11.86 1.41
C LEU A 167 -0.91 11.33 2.08
N ASP A 168 -2.09 11.71 1.61
CA ASP A 168 -3.37 11.17 2.12
C ASP A 168 -3.48 9.65 1.95
N MET A 169 -2.85 9.08 0.92
CA MET A 169 -2.80 7.63 0.72
C MET A 169 -1.85 6.90 1.68
N CYS A 170 -0.74 7.51 2.10
CA CYS A 170 0.30 6.85 2.90
C CYS A 170 0.29 7.18 4.39
N LEU A 171 -0.13 8.40 4.78
CA LEU A 171 -0.17 8.81 6.19
C LEU A 171 -1.04 7.90 7.08
N PRO A 172 -2.19 7.37 6.62
CA PRO A 172 -2.98 6.46 7.43
C PRO A 172 -2.16 5.28 7.97
N GLY A 173 -1.31 4.65 7.17
CA GLY A 173 -0.49 3.53 7.62
C GLY A 173 0.57 3.92 8.64
N ILE A 174 1.16 5.10 8.51
CA ILE A 174 2.13 5.66 9.47
C ILE A 174 1.42 5.92 10.80
N PHE A 175 0.30 6.61 10.78
CA PHE A 175 -0.45 6.96 11.99
C PHE A 175 -1.18 5.75 12.60
N ALA A 176 -1.56 4.76 11.79
CA ALA A 176 -2.08 3.49 12.29
C ALA A 176 -1.03 2.75 13.13
N TYR A 177 0.24 2.77 12.72
CA TYR A 177 1.27 2.16 13.54
C TYR A 177 1.51 2.95 14.83
N ARG A 178 1.45 4.27 14.79
CA ARG A 178 1.47 5.10 16.01
C ARG A 178 0.28 4.77 16.93
N SER A 179 -0.89 4.51 16.37
CA SER A 179 -2.04 4.00 17.13
C SER A 179 -1.72 2.67 17.81
N VAL A 180 -1.17 1.71 17.08
CA VAL A 180 -0.75 0.40 17.63
C VAL A 180 0.23 0.57 18.79
N LEU A 181 1.25 1.42 18.63
CA LEU A 181 2.26 1.69 19.67
C LEU A 181 1.66 2.36 20.92
N ASN A 182 0.55 3.07 20.77
CA ASN A 182 -0.18 3.74 21.84
C ASN A 182 -1.41 2.94 22.33
N GLY A 183 -1.42 1.62 22.13
CA GLY A 183 -2.48 0.74 22.65
C GLY A 183 -3.77 0.73 21.84
N GLY A 184 -3.74 1.18 20.58
CA GLY A 184 -4.88 1.14 19.68
C GLY A 184 -5.84 2.33 19.83
N ILE A 185 -5.37 3.46 20.35
CA ILE A 185 -6.16 4.69 20.42
C ILE A 185 -6.29 5.33 19.04
N PRO A 186 -7.38 6.07 18.75
CA PRO A 186 -7.49 6.87 17.55
C PRO A 186 -6.35 7.90 17.43
N MET A 187 -5.76 7.99 16.26
CA MET A 187 -4.73 8.98 15.92
C MET A 187 -5.27 9.92 14.86
N GLU A 188 -5.07 11.21 15.08
CA GLU A 188 -5.39 12.25 14.09
C GLU A 188 -4.39 12.21 12.93
N ILE A 189 -4.89 12.29 11.69
CA ILE A 189 -4.04 12.36 10.49
C ILE A 189 -3.87 13.84 10.11
N PRO A 190 -2.62 14.35 10.11
CA PRO A 190 -2.37 15.76 9.87
C PRO A 190 -2.74 16.19 8.45
N ASN A 191 -3.37 17.36 8.33
CA ASN A 191 -3.57 17.99 7.03
C ASN A 191 -2.30 18.73 6.59
N LEU A 192 -1.43 18.06 5.86
CA LEU A 192 -0.16 18.64 5.42
C LEU A 192 -0.31 19.68 4.29
N ARG A 193 -1.54 19.97 3.83
CA ARG A 193 -1.82 21.14 2.98
C ARG A 193 -1.67 22.43 3.77
N ASP A 194 -1.91 22.40 5.08
CA ASP A 194 -1.67 23.52 5.98
C ASP A 194 -0.18 23.67 6.29
N LYS A 195 0.36 24.86 6.03
CA LYS A 195 1.78 25.16 6.29
C LYS A 195 2.12 25.06 7.78
N ALA A 196 1.25 25.53 8.67
CA ALA A 196 1.50 25.51 10.11
C ALA A 196 1.53 24.05 10.64
N VAL A 197 0.66 23.18 10.10
CA VAL A 197 0.68 21.76 10.41
C VAL A 197 1.95 21.10 9.87
N ARG A 198 2.36 21.38 8.62
CA ARG A 198 3.63 20.85 8.07
C ARG A 198 4.84 21.19 8.93
N GLU A 199 4.91 22.42 9.46
CA GLU A 199 6.04 22.82 10.30
C GLU A 199 6.14 22.01 11.59
N GLN A 200 5.03 21.51 12.14
CA GLN A 200 5.04 20.65 13.33
C GLN A 200 5.68 19.27 13.04
N TYR A 201 5.58 18.79 11.79
CA TYR A 201 6.13 17.51 11.37
C TYR A 201 7.47 17.60 10.63
N ARG A 202 8.07 18.80 10.54
CA ARG A 202 9.35 19.03 9.82
C ARG A 202 10.49 18.14 10.31
N ASN A 203 10.54 17.87 11.58
CA ASN A 203 11.58 17.07 12.22
C ASN A 203 11.06 15.70 12.70
N ASP A 204 9.93 15.26 12.17
CA ASP A 204 9.37 13.95 12.47
C ASP A 204 10.08 12.90 11.60
N THR A 205 11.02 12.19 12.20
CA THR A 205 11.78 11.09 11.59
C THR A 205 11.37 9.74 12.14
N MET A 206 10.25 9.68 12.88
CA MET A 206 9.79 8.47 13.55
C MET A 206 9.52 7.34 12.56
N CYS A 207 10.42 6.38 12.51
CA CYS A 207 10.31 5.19 11.67
C CYS A 207 11.11 4.01 12.26
N SER A 208 10.99 2.85 11.63
CA SER A 208 11.66 1.62 12.07
C SER A 208 13.04 1.39 11.43
N ASP A 209 13.51 2.31 10.59
CA ASP A 209 14.85 2.25 10.02
C ASP A 209 15.84 3.06 10.90
N PRO A 210 16.82 2.41 11.56
CA PRO A 210 17.77 3.09 12.41
C PRO A 210 18.67 4.08 11.66
N LYS A 211 18.81 3.96 10.33
CA LYS A 211 19.58 4.92 9.53
C LYS A 211 18.84 6.24 9.31
N ALA A 212 17.52 6.21 9.35
CA ALA A 212 16.67 7.38 9.08
C ALA A 212 16.05 7.97 10.36
N ALA A 213 15.76 7.15 11.36
CA ALA A 213 14.98 7.55 12.53
C ALA A 213 15.74 8.43 13.54
N GLY A 214 17.06 8.29 13.65
CA GLY A 214 17.81 8.94 14.72
C GLY A 214 17.26 8.56 16.10
N ASP A 215 17.01 9.57 16.94
CA ASP A 215 16.48 9.37 18.30
C ASP A 215 14.98 8.96 18.32
N GLN A 216 14.30 8.97 17.17
CA GLN A 216 12.88 8.64 17.05
C GLN A 216 12.64 7.21 16.52
N LEU A 217 13.63 6.33 16.72
CA LEU A 217 13.53 4.93 16.28
C LEU A 217 12.39 4.19 17.00
N ILE A 218 11.52 3.58 16.22
CA ILE A 218 10.45 2.70 16.70
C ILE A 218 10.70 1.25 16.27
N PRO A 219 10.17 0.25 17.01
CA PRO A 219 10.31 -1.14 16.61
C PRO A 219 9.47 -1.45 15.36
N SER A 220 9.87 -2.44 14.56
CA SER A 220 9.08 -2.97 13.44
C SER A 220 7.87 -3.79 13.91
N PHE A 221 7.90 -4.26 15.14
CA PHE A 221 6.80 -4.96 15.81
C PHE A 221 6.54 -4.33 17.18
N SER A 222 5.29 -3.95 17.44
CA SER A 222 4.91 -3.17 18.62
C SER A 222 5.28 -3.79 19.96
N LYS A 223 5.40 -5.12 20.01
CA LYS A 223 5.79 -5.89 21.22
C LYS A 223 7.29 -6.23 21.24
N GLY A 224 8.10 -5.47 20.50
CA GLY A 224 9.54 -5.66 20.42
C GLY A 224 10.00 -6.52 19.24
N ASN A 225 11.09 -6.12 18.62
CA ASN A 225 11.68 -6.83 17.49
C ASN A 225 12.17 -8.24 17.91
N ALA A 226 11.98 -9.20 17.04
CA ALA A 226 12.66 -10.49 17.18
C ALA A 226 14.14 -10.33 16.80
N GLU A 227 15.00 -11.01 17.52
CA GLU A 227 16.37 -11.25 17.06
C GLU A 227 16.34 -12.28 15.93
N ILE A 228 16.93 -11.91 14.81
CA ILE A 228 17.03 -12.76 13.63
C ILE A 228 18.50 -13.06 13.41
N PRO A 229 18.91 -14.34 13.47
CA PRO A 229 20.30 -14.72 13.26
C PRO A 229 20.83 -14.25 11.90
N ARG A 230 22.11 -13.88 11.83
CA ARG A 230 22.76 -13.39 10.60
C ARG A 230 22.64 -14.40 9.44
N GLU A 231 22.69 -15.67 9.76
CA GLU A 231 22.59 -16.78 8.79
C GLU A 231 21.26 -16.79 8.03
N VAL A 232 20.19 -16.22 8.60
CA VAL A 232 18.90 -16.06 7.90
C VAL A 232 19.06 -15.06 6.75
N TYR A 233 19.68 -13.92 7.01
CA TYR A 233 19.91 -12.90 5.98
C TYR A 233 20.87 -13.37 4.90
N ASP A 234 21.95 -14.06 5.29
CA ASP A 234 22.94 -14.59 4.36
C ASP A 234 22.30 -15.64 3.41
N ARG A 235 21.48 -16.54 3.97
CA ARG A 235 20.72 -17.51 3.19
C ARG A 235 19.72 -16.86 2.24
N MET A 236 19.00 -15.83 2.71
CA MET A 236 18.01 -15.12 1.88
C MET A 236 18.70 -14.33 0.76
N ARG A 237 19.84 -13.72 1.05
CA ARG A 237 20.67 -13.05 0.04
C ARG A 237 21.17 -14.03 -1.00
N GLU A 238 21.68 -15.18 -0.58
CA GLU A 238 22.19 -16.24 -1.47
C GLU A 238 21.09 -16.74 -2.41
N LYS A 239 19.89 -17.01 -1.85
CA LYS A 239 18.72 -17.39 -2.62
C LYS A 239 18.36 -16.33 -3.67
N TRP A 240 18.31 -15.06 -3.26
CA TRP A 240 17.97 -13.96 -4.15
C TRP A 240 19.00 -13.79 -5.27
N LEU A 241 20.29 -13.88 -4.96
CA LEU A 241 21.35 -13.79 -5.96
C LEU A 241 21.26 -14.90 -7.01
N LYS A 242 20.96 -16.12 -6.56
CA LYS A 242 20.75 -17.26 -7.46
C LYS A 242 19.55 -17.03 -8.39
N GLU A 243 18.41 -16.64 -7.84
CA GLU A 243 17.21 -16.34 -8.62
C GLU A 243 17.44 -15.17 -9.60
N PHE A 244 18.22 -14.18 -9.19
CA PHE A 244 18.59 -13.04 -10.04
C PHE A 244 19.47 -13.49 -11.23
N GLU A 245 20.48 -14.31 -10.98
CA GLU A 245 21.33 -14.87 -12.05
C GLU A 245 20.52 -15.71 -13.06
N GLU A 246 19.62 -16.55 -12.55
CA GLU A 246 18.77 -17.41 -13.38
C GLU A 246 17.79 -16.63 -14.27
N ASN A 247 17.24 -15.49 -13.78
CA ASN A 247 16.16 -14.78 -14.45
C ASN A 247 16.61 -13.54 -15.24
N SER A 248 17.73 -12.92 -14.87
CA SER A 248 18.16 -11.64 -15.48
C SER A 248 19.24 -11.79 -16.55
N GLY A 249 19.92 -12.93 -16.62
CA GLY A 249 21.08 -13.13 -17.47
C GLY A 249 22.35 -12.39 -16.99
N TYR A 250 22.28 -11.69 -15.85
CA TYR A 250 23.46 -11.06 -15.23
C TYR A 250 24.17 -12.02 -14.29
N THR A 251 25.49 -11.93 -14.22
CA THR A 251 26.29 -12.74 -13.30
C THR A 251 26.36 -12.05 -11.92
N ARG A 252 26.57 -12.84 -10.86
CA ARG A 252 26.80 -12.36 -9.49
C ARG A 252 27.93 -11.32 -9.41
N ALA A 253 29.00 -11.50 -10.21
CA ALA A 253 30.14 -10.59 -10.25
C ALA A 253 29.75 -9.17 -10.71
N ALA A 254 28.85 -9.04 -11.67
CA ALA A 254 28.39 -7.74 -12.17
C ALA A 254 27.57 -6.97 -11.12
N TYR A 255 26.79 -7.70 -10.30
CA TYR A 255 25.99 -7.08 -9.23
C TYR A 255 26.83 -6.59 -8.05
N THR A 256 27.86 -7.37 -7.64
CA THR A 256 28.70 -7.03 -6.48
C THR A 256 29.67 -5.87 -6.77
N GLN A 257 30.05 -5.65 -8.03
CA GLN A 257 30.88 -4.49 -8.40
C GLN A 257 30.13 -3.17 -8.29
N GLY A 258 28.85 -3.11 -8.70
CA GLY A 258 28.02 -1.90 -8.58
C GLY A 258 27.64 -1.50 -7.15
N SER A 259 27.66 -2.44 -6.19
CA SER A 259 27.35 -2.15 -4.79
C SER A 259 28.52 -1.53 -4.00
N ASN A 260 29.76 -1.76 -4.47
CA ASN A 260 30.95 -1.19 -3.80
C ASN A 260 31.28 0.23 -4.26
N GLU A 261 30.73 0.70 -5.38
CA GLU A 261 30.93 2.07 -5.86
C GLU A 261 30.03 3.12 -5.16
N ASN A 262 29.00 2.67 -4.41
CA ASN A 262 28.08 3.56 -3.69
C ASN A 262 28.35 3.66 -2.19
N GLU A 263 29.43 3.10 -1.66
CA GLU A 263 29.86 3.23 -0.25
C GLU A 263 31.06 4.17 -0.05
N GLY A 264 31.37 5.00 -1.05
CA GLY A 264 32.44 6.00 -1.03
C GLY A 264 31.92 7.41 -0.77
#